data_2ac4fc5a76011042513b065e04480871
#
_entry.id   2ac4fc5a76011042513b065e04480871
#
_cell.length_a   1.000
_cell.length_b   1.000
_cell.length_c   1.000
_cell.angle_alpha   90.00
_cell.angle_beta   90.00
_cell.angle_gamma   90.00
#
_symmetry.space_group_name_H-M   'P 1'
#
loop_
_entity.id
_entity.type
_entity.pdbx_description
1 polymer ?
#
loop_
_entity_poly.entity_id
_entity_poly.type
_entity_poly.pdbx_seq_one_letter_code
_entity_poly.pdbx_strand_id
1 'polypeptide(L)'
;MKNLSIYFAGTIQKAHESLESRWTEEDFEILQEKLRPHTLFFLNPAQRSDDLSDPKSVFGRDMSQVFLADIVFVDARHRRGLGVGAEMMWAKFHSKPVITLAPEETHYRKTNVEILGTHIAEYVHPFIQNLSDALVTTIEEGAAWVLHWINGEVGEIKDKNAIYDAMRHYQHTQYNHDEPMRELVEKCEVLEKSFKRIPSLIS
;
A
#
# COMPACT_ATOMS: atom_id res chain seq x y z
N MET A 1 -14.17 -23.27 -2.26
CA MET A 1 -13.07 -23.26 -1.28
C MET A 1 -11.79 -22.96 -2.05
N LYS A 2 -11.00 -21.97 -1.62
CA LYS A 2 -9.72 -21.57 -2.23
C LYS A 2 -8.62 -21.56 -1.17
N ASN A 3 -7.39 -21.74 -1.58
CA ASN A 3 -6.21 -21.44 -0.76
C ASN A 3 -5.80 -20.00 -1.05
N LEU A 4 -5.58 -19.21 -0.02
CA LEU A 4 -5.24 -17.79 -0.12
C LEU A 4 -4.00 -17.50 0.70
N SER A 5 -3.00 -16.89 0.09
CA SER A 5 -1.81 -16.40 0.75
C SER A 5 -1.93 -14.89 0.99
N ILE A 6 -1.78 -14.46 2.24
CA ILE A 6 -1.92 -13.06 2.65
C ILE A 6 -0.61 -12.59 3.26
N TYR A 7 0.00 -11.58 2.66
CA TYR A 7 1.17 -10.90 3.25
C TYR A 7 0.72 -9.76 4.15
N PHE A 8 1.31 -9.69 5.35
CA PHE A 8 0.98 -8.70 6.37
C PHE A 8 2.06 -7.62 6.46
N ALA A 9 1.89 -6.57 5.65
CA ALA A 9 2.76 -5.40 5.70
C ALA A 9 2.51 -4.62 7.00
N GLY A 10 3.57 -4.37 7.76
CA GLY A 10 3.44 -3.69 9.04
C GLY A 10 4.77 -3.56 9.77
N THR A 11 4.71 -3.28 11.07
CA THR A 11 5.91 -3.18 11.90
C THR A 11 6.44 -4.54 12.27
N ILE A 12 7.70 -4.81 11.93
CA ILE A 12 8.51 -5.86 12.56
C ILE A 12 9.01 -5.27 13.87
N GLN A 13 8.72 -5.93 15.00
CA GLN A 13 9.08 -5.45 16.33
C GLN A 13 10.59 -5.14 16.42
N LYS A 14 10.91 -3.87 16.63
CA LYS A 14 12.22 -3.44 17.13
C LYS A 14 12.16 -3.35 18.64
N ALA A 15 13.29 -3.54 19.32
CA ALA A 15 13.39 -3.63 20.76
C ALA A 15 12.79 -2.44 21.56
N HIS A 16 12.39 -1.36 20.87
CA HIS A 16 11.90 -0.11 21.47
C HIS A 16 10.47 0.27 21.03
N GLU A 17 9.80 -0.56 20.22
CA GLU A 17 8.45 -0.26 19.73
C GLU A 17 7.39 -0.93 20.60
N SER A 18 6.26 -0.25 20.83
CA SER A 18 5.15 -0.79 21.61
C SER A 18 4.53 -2.00 20.93
N LEU A 19 4.00 -2.94 21.72
CA LEU A 19 3.29 -4.11 21.21
C LEU A 19 2.05 -3.75 20.38
N GLU A 20 1.48 -2.57 20.62
CA GLU A 20 0.27 -2.05 19.95
C GLU A 20 0.46 -1.71 18.47
N SER A 21 1.70 -1.62 17.99
CA SER A 21 2.01 -1.20 16.62
C SER A 21 2.12 -2.35 15.61
N ARG A 22 1.70 -3.57 15.96
CA ARG A 22 1.86 -4.78 15.13
C ARG A 22 0.55 -5.52 14.89
N TRP A 23 0.56 -6.41 13.92
CA TRP A 23 -0.48 -7.42 13.76
C TRP A 23 -0.57 -8.32 15.00
N THR A 24 -1.78 -8.56 15.49
CA THR A 24 -2.06 -9.35 16.69
C THR A 24 -2.61 -10.73 16.33
N GLU A 25 -2.57 -11.67 17.26
CA GLU A 25 -3.22 -12.97 17.08
C GLU A 25 -4.75 -12.81 16.85
N GLU A 26 -5.38 -11.85 17.51
CA GLU A 26 -6.80 -11.53 17.31
C GLU A 26 -7.09 -11.08 15.87
N ASP A 27 -6.22 -10.25 15.29
CA ASP A 27 -6.34 -9.84 13.87
C ASP A 27 -6.35 -11.06 12.94
N PHE A 28 -5.49 -12.06 13.21
CA PHE A 28 -5.41 -13.29 12.42
C PHE A 28 -6.63 -14.22 12.65
N GLU A 29 -7.09 -14.33 13.89
CA GLU A 29 -8.27 -15.12 14.24
C GLU A 29 -9.52 -14.58 13.54
N ILE A 30 -9.73 -13.27 13.54
CA ILE A 30 -10.83 -12.61 12.84
C ILE A 30 -10.78 -12.94 11.34
N LEU A 31 -9.62 -12.81 10.72
CA LEU A 31 -9.48 -13.14 9.29
C LEU A 31 -9.77 -14.59 9.01
N GLN A 32 -9.28 -15.53 9.84
CA GLN A 32 -9.55 -16.96 9.70
C GLN A 32 -11.03 -17.28 9.83
N GLU A 33 -11.73 -16.66 10.76
CA GLU A 33 -13.15 -16.86 10.95
C GLU A 33 -13.98 -16.30 9.80
N LYS A 34 -13.73 -15.03 9.44
CA LYS A 34 -14.51 -14.31 8.42
C LYS A 34 -14.31 -14.86 7.01
N LEU A 35 -13.12 -15.41 6.71
CA LEU A 35 -12.81 -15.94 5.38
C LEU A 35 -13.09 -17.45 5.23
N ARG A 36 -13.77 -18.10 6.20
CA ARG A 36 -14.26 -19.47 6.01
C ARG A 36 -15.21 -19.56 4.82
N PRO A 37 -15.17 -20.65 4.02
CA PRO A 37 -14.43 -21.90 4.20
C PRO A 37 -13.05 -21.91 3.48
N HIS A 38 -12.44 -20.75 3.19
CA HIS A 38 -11.13 -20.66 2.54
C HIS A 38 -10.01 -21.05 3.51
N THR A 39 -8.92 -21.62 2.99
CA THR A 39 -7.71 -21.91 3.75
C THR A 39 -6.73 -20.74 3.61
N LEU A 40 -6.27 -20.18 4.72
CA LEU A 40 -5.38 -19.03 4.73
C LEU A 40 -3.94 -19.43 5.03
N PHE A 41 -3.00 -18.86 4.29
CA PHE A 41 -1.56 -18.95 4.51
C PHE A 41 -1.04 -17.55 4.82
N PHE A 42 -0.62 -17.35 6.06
CA PHE A 42 -0.17 -16.06 6.55
C PHE A 42 1.33 -15.87 6.30
N LEU A 43 1.67 -14.96 5.41
CA LEU A 43 3.05 -14.54 5.13
C LEU A 43 3.38 -13.36 6.04
N ASN A 44 3.79 -13.66 7.28
CA ASN A 44 4.10 -12.67 8.29
C ASN A 44 5.62 -12.41 8.33
N PRO A 45 6.10 -11.21 7.96
CA PRO A 45 7.53 -10.88 7.98
C PRO A 45 8.13 -10.88 9.39
N ALA A 46 7.32 -10.75 10.44
CA ALA A 46 7.78 -10.83 11.81
C ALA A 46 8.11 -12.27 12.28
N GLN A 47 7.55 -13.28 11.62
CA GLN A 47 7.86 -14.69 11.88
C GLN A 47 9.05 -15.10 11.04
N ARG A 48 10.26 -14.98 11.60
CA ARG A 48 11.49 -15.21 10.86
C ARG A 48 12.60 -15.82 11.72
N SER A 49 13.50 -16.57 11.07
CA SER A 49 14.70 -17.16 11.66
C SER A 49 15.94 -16.98 10.77
N ASP A 50 15.86 -16.12 9.75
CA ASP A 50 16.96 -15.79 8.86
C ASP A 50 18.00 -14.87 9.53
N ASP A 51 19.18 -14.76 8.95
CA ASP A 51 20.25 -13.91 9.43
C ASP A 51 19.92 -12.42 9.19
N LEU A 52 19.60 -11.71 10.25
CA LEU A 52 19.29 -10.27 10.19
C LEU A 52 20.53 -9.39 9.95
N SER A 53 21.75 -9.96 10.01
CA SER A 53 22.98 -9.22 9.68
C SER A 53 23.25 -9.15 8.17
N ASP A 54 22.51 -9.92 7.35
CA ASP A 54 22.55 -9.82 5.89
C ASP A 54 21.35 -9.00 5.36
N PRO A 55 21.51 -7.67 5.14
CA PRO A 55 20.42 -6.80 4.72
C PRO A 55 19.87 -7.16 3.34
N LYS A 56 20.68 -7.77 2.46
CA LYS A 56 20.22 -8.22 1.14
C LYS A 56 19.29 -9.41 1.26
N SER A 57 19.61 -10.36 2.13
CA SER A 57 18.74 -11.51 2.42
C SER A 57 17.44 -11.07 3.09
N VAL A 58 17.51 -10.19 4.08
CA VAL A 58 16.32 -9.61 4.75
C VAL A 58 15.38 -8.96 3.74
N PHE A 59 15.89 -8.05 2.92
CA PHE A 59 15.13 -7.41 1.86
C PHE A 59 14.55 -8.43 0.87
N GLY A 60 15.38 -9.34 0.37
CA GLY A 60 14.98 -10.36 -0.60
C GLY A 60 13.87 -11.27 -0.08
N ARG A 61 13.93 -11.64 1.21
CA ARG A 61 12.90 -12.45 1.86
C ARG A 61 11.55 -11.72 1.89
N ASP A 62 11.53 -10.47 2.33
CA ASP A 62 10.29 -9.72 2.46
C ASP A 62 9.66 -9.46 1.08
N MET A 63 10.47 -9.08 0.08
CA MET A 63 10.00 -8.96 -1.32
C MET A 63 9.49 -10.28 -1.90
N SER A 64 10.11 -11.41 -1.54
CA SER A 64 9.65 -12.74 -1.95
C SER A 64 8.29 -13.08 -1.34
N GLN A 65 8.05 -12.74 -0.09
CA GLN A 65 6.74 -12.95 0.55
C GLN A 65 5.64 -12.14 -0.12
N VAL A 66 5.89 -10.86 -0.44
CA VAL A 66 4.95 -10.04 -1.23
C VAL A 66 4.68 -10.66 -2.60
N PHE A 67 5.74 -11.13 -3.28
CA PHE A 67 5.61 -11.77 -4.59
C PHE A 67 4.76 -13.04 -4.55
N LEU A 68 4.90 -13.86 -3.51
CA LEU A 68 4.17 -15.11 -3.30
C LEU A 68 2.72 -14.88 -2.85
N ALA A 69 2.42 -13.74 -2.24
CA ALA A 69 1.09 -13.43 -1.73
C ALA A 69 0.06 -13.31 -2.86
N ASP A 70 -1.16 -13.75 -2.60
CA ASP A 70 -2.34 -13.40 -3.40
C ASP A 70 -2.85 -12.01 -3.05
N ILE A 71 -2.68 -11.58 -1.79
CA ILE A 71 -3.18 -10.31 -1.24
C ILE A 71 -2.11 -9.73 -0.31
N VAL A 72 -1.97 -8.41 -0.32
CA VAL A 72 -1.19 -7.66 0.67
C VAL A 72 -2.14 -6.91 1.60
N PHE A 73 -2.08 -7.21 2.88
CA PHE A 73 -2.83 -6.51 3.92
C PHE A 73 -1.88 -5.58 4.68
N VAL A 74 -2.16 -4.27 4.65
CA VAL A 74 -1.29 -3.23 5.21
C VAL A 74 -1.89 -2.70 6.50
N ASP A 75 -1.12 -2.75 7.57
CA ASP A 75 -1.48 -2.09 8.83
C ASP A 75 -1.02 -0.64 8.82
N ALA A 76 -1.94 0.29 8.68
CA ALA A 76 -1.74 1.74 8.77
C ALA A 76 -2.43 2.36 9.99
N ARG A 77 -2.75 1.58 11.03
CA ARG A 77 -3.27 2.08 12.32
C ARG A 77 -2.27 3.03 12.98
N HIS A 78 -0.98 2.76 12.79
CA HIS A 78 0.12 3.59 13.32
C HIS A 78 1.08 4.00 12.20
N ARG A 79 1.96 4.97 12.49
CA ARG A 79 3.01 5.40 11.55
C ARG A 79 3.91 4.22 11.17
N ARG A 80 4.17 4.04 9.87
CA ARG A 80 4.95 2.93 9.31
C ARG A 80 6.30 3.41 8.78
N GLY A 81 7.23 2.47 8.78
CA GLY A 81 8.56 2.68 8.23
C GLY A 81 8.59 2.62 6.71
N LEU A 82 9.78 2.87 6.15
CA LEU A 82 10.06 2.89 4.71
C LEU A 82 9.69 1.58 3.99
N GLY A 83 9.86 0.43 4.68
CA GLY A 83 9.60 -0.90 4.11
C GLY A 83 8.17 -1.08 3.62
N VAL A 84 7.18 -0.64 4.39
CA VAL A 84 5.76 -0.79 4.05
C VAL A 84 5.41 -0.11 2.71
N GLY A 85 5.94 1.09 2.46
CA GLY A 85 5.75 1.77 1.17
C GLY A 85 6.39 1.01 0.00
N ALA A 86 7.56 0.42 0.21
CA ALA A 86 8.24 -0.41 -0.81
C ALA A 86 7.45 -1.70 -1.08
N GLU A 87 6.92 -2.35 -0.05
CA GLU A 87 6.08 -3.55 -0.15
C GLU A 87 4.78 -3.26 -0.93
N MET A 88 4.11 -2.15 -0.64
CA MET A 88 2.92 -1.70 -1.39
C MET A 88 3.25 -1.45 -2.88
N MET A 89 4.33 -0.74 -3.16
CA MET A 89 4.77 -0.48 -4.53
C MET A 89 5.10 -1.79 -5.26
N TRP A 90 5.83 -2.71 -4.62
CA TRP A 90 6.17 -4.01 -5.17
C TRP A 90 4.93 -4.85 -5.47
N ALA A 91 3.92 -4.80 -4.58
CA ALA A 91 2.63 -5.44 -4.81
C ALA A 91 1.96 -4.90 -6.09
N LYS A 92 1.96 -3.59 -6.33
CA LYS A 92 1.38 -2.99 -7.54
C LYS A 92 2.14 -3.37 -8.81
N PHE A 93 3.46 -3.51 -8.75
CA PHE A 93 4.22 -4.03 -9.89
C PHE A 93 3.85 -5.46 -10.27
N HIS A 94 3.30 -6.23 -9.33
CA HIS A 94 2.85 -7.61 -9.54
C HIS A 94 1.33 -7.76 -9.57
N SER A 95 0.58 -6.66 -9.75
CA SER A 95 -0.89 -6.64 -9.83
C SER A 95 -1.56 -7.35 -8.65
N LYS A 96 -0.96 -7.23 -7.46
CA LYS A 96 -1.51 -7.79 -6.22
C LYS A 96 -2.50 -6.82 -5.58
N PRO A 97 -3.67 -7.29 -5.13
CA PRO A 97 -4.55 -6.49 -4.30
C PRO A 97 -3.85 -5.99 -3.04
N VAL A 98 -4.06 -4.72 -2.72
CA VAL A 98 -3.55 -4.09 -1.48
C VAL A 98 -4.73 -3.55 -0.69
N ILE A 99 -4.96 -4.10 0.49
CA ILE A 99 -5.98 -3.64 1.43
C ILE A 99 -5.26 -2.95 2.57
N THR A 100 -5.64 -1.71 2.87
CA THR A 100 -5.00 -0.94 3.94
C THR A 100 -5.98 -0.67 5.08
N LEU A 101 -5.65 -1.19 6.25
CA LEU A 101 -6.32 -0.90 7.51
C LEU A 101 -5.86 0.47 8.01
N ALA A 102 -6.66 1.49 7.78
CA ALA A 102 -6.40 2.88 8.13
C ALA A 102 -7.64 3.50 8.78
N PRO A 103 -7.83 3.31 10.09
CA PRO A 103 -8.92 3.96 10.82
C PRO A 103 -8.87 5.49 10.69
N GLU A 104 -10.00 6.13 10.86
CA GLU A 104 -10.09 7.59 10.89
C GLU A 104 -9.31 8.17 12.07
N GLU A 105 -8.92 9.44 11.95
CA GLU A 105 -8.14 10.19 12.95
C GLU A 105 -6.78 9.53 13.30
N THR A 106 -6.20 8.81 12.35
CA THR A 106 -4.84 8.24 12.47
C THR A 106 -3.81 9.12 11.74
N HIS A 107 -2.54 8.67 11.74
CA HIS A 107 -1.48 9.38 10.98
C HIS A 107 -1.79 9.50 9.49
N TYR A 108 -2.49 8.53 8.91
CA TYR A 108 -2.72 8.41 7.47
C TYR A 108 -4.13 8.85 7.01
N ARG A 109 -5.07 9.01 7.94
CA ARG A 109 -6.43 9.53 7.68
C ARG A 109 -6.79 10.55 8.75
N LYS A 110 -7.17 11.74 8.32
CA LYS A 110 -7.54 12.83 9.21
C LYS A 110 -8.62 13.69 8.60
N THR A 111 -9.41 14.30 9.45
CA THR A 111 -10.34 15.34 9.04
C THR A 111 -9.77 16.72 9.36
N ASN A 112 -10.10 17.70 8.52
CA ASN A 112 -9.79 19.12 8.74
C ASN A 112 -8.32 19.42 9.04
N VAL A 113 -7.40 18.92 8.20
CA VAL A 113 -5.96 19.22 8.31
C VAL A 113 -5.57 20.42 7.46
N GLU A 114 -4.54 21.14 7.90
CA GLU A 114 -3.86 22.15 7.11
C GLU A 114 -2.46 21.66 6.75
N ILE A 115 -2.14 21.63 5.46
CA ILE A 115 -0.83 21.23 4.94
C ILE A 115 -0.34 22.34 4.00
N LEU A 116 0.78 22.96 4.33
CA LEU A 116 1.37 24.06 3.56
C LEU A 116 0.36 25.17 3.18
N GLY A 117 -0.50 25.56 4.14
CA GLY A 117 -1.51 26.58 3.95
C GLY A 117 -2.76 26.11 3.18
N THR A 118 -2.86 24.84 2.82
CA THR A 118 -4.03 24.28 2.16
C THR A 118 -4.89 23.50 3.16
N HIS A 119 -6.16 23.90 3.29
CA HIS A 119 -7.14 23.18 4.09
C HIS A 119 -7.67 21.96 3.33
N ILE A 120 -7.62 20.79 3.98
CA ILE A 120 -8.09 19.52 3.44
C ILE A 120 -9.13 18.95 4.41
N ALA A 121 -10.38 18.88 3.98
CA ALA A 121 -11.48 18.40 4.82
C ALA A 121 -11.36 16.92 5.17
N GLU A 122 -11.01 16.09 4.18
CA GLU A 122 -10.82 14.64 4.34
C GLU A 122 -9.44 14.27 3.77
N TYR A 123 -8.48 14.15 4.65
CA TYR A 123 -7.11 13.81 4.27
C TYR A 123 -6.88 12.29 4.34
N VAL A 124 -6.45 11.74 3.23
CA VAL A 124 -5.81 10.43 3.17
C VAL A 124 -4.40 10.61 2.63
N HIS A 125 -3.43 10.00 3.27
CA HIS A 125 -2.04 10.09 2.83
C HIS A 125 -1.91 9.64 1.37
N PRO A 126 -1.32 10.45 0.47
CA PRO A 126 -1.37 10.19 -0.98
C PRO A 126 -0.86 8.83 -1.42
N PHE A 127 0.21 8.31 -0.81
CA PHE A 127 0.74 6.98 -1.14
C PHE A 127 -0.22 5.86 -0.70
N ILE A 128 -0.84 6.01 0.46
CA ILE A 128 -1.87 5.05 0.92
C ILE A 128 -3.06 5.07 -0.04
N GLN A 129 -3.59 6.25 -0.37
CA GLN A 129 -4.74 6.41 -1.26
C GLN A 129 -4.51 5.79 -2.65
N ASN A 130 -3.32 6.02 -3.23
CA ASN A 130 -3.06 5.62 -4.61
C ASN A 130 -2.56 4.18 -4.74
N LEU A 131 -1.92 3.61 -3.71
CA LEU A 131 -1.42 2.24 -3.74
C LEU A 131 -2.38 1.21 -3.15
N SER A 132 -3.47 1.62 -2.49
CA SER A 132 -4.48 0.70 -1.95
C SER A 132 -5.64 0.50 -2.92
N ASP A 133 -6.14 -0.72 -3.03
CA ASP A 133 -7.39 -1.04 -3.72
C ASP A 133 -8.59 -0.83 -2.80
N ALA A 134 -8.37 -1.04 -1.50
CA ALA A 134 -9.35 -0.75 -0.46
C ALA A 134 -8.70 -0.06 0.74
N LEU A 135 -9.41 0.92 1.29
CA LEU A 135 -9.15 1.52 2.60
C LEU A 135 -10.25 1.08 3.55
N VAL A 136 -9.88 0.40 4.62
CA VAL A 136 -10.81 -0.15 5.59
C VAL A 136 -10.51 0.37 6.98
N THR A 137 -11.52 0.41 7.84
CA THR A 137 -11.38 0.89 9.22
C THR A 137 -11.23 -0.26 10.21
N THR A 138 -11.70 -1.46 9.83
CA THR A 138 -11.61 -2.67 10.63
C THR A 138 -11.09 -3.87 9.83
N ILE A 139 -10.69 -4.91 10.53
CA ILE A 139 -10.25 -6.19 9.93
C ILE A 139 -11.43 -6.87 9.23
N GLU A 140 -12.62 -6.81 9.81
CA GLU A 140 -13.84 -7.39 9.27
C GLU A 140 -14.21 -6.77 7.92
N GLU A 141 -14.10 -5.45 7.77
CA GLU A 141 -14.30 -4.76 6.49
C GLU A 141 -13.29 -5.26 5.45
N GLY A 142 -12.03 -5.43 5.86
CA GLY A 142 -11.00 -6.00 5.00
C GLY A 142 -11.32 -7.44 4.58
N ALA A 143 -11.75 -8.28 5.51
CA ALA A 143 -12.18 -9.64 5.20
C ALA A 143 -13.39 -9.66 4.24
N ALA A 144 -14.38 -8.80 4.45
CA ALA A 144 -15.53 -8.66 3.56
C ALA A 144 -15.10 -8.28 2.14
N TRP A 145 -14.17 -7.31 2.02
CA TRP A 145 -13.61 -6.93 0.72
C TRP A 145 -12.90 -8.10 0.02
N VAL A 146 -12.14 -8.92 0.78
CA VAL A 146 -11.49 -10.13 0.24
C VAL A 146 -12.52 -11.10 -0.31
N LEU A 147 -13.65 -11.31 0.38
CA LEU A 147 -14.72 -12.19 -0.11
C LEU A 147 -15.32 -11.65 -1.41
N HIS A 148 -15.61 -10.36 -1.50
CA HIS A 148 -16.08 -9.73 -2.74
C HIS A 148 -15.07 -9.91 -3.89
N TRP A 149 -13.78 -9.74 -3.61
CA TRP A 149 -12.74 -9.95 -4.60
C TRP A 149 -12.66 -11.40 -5.08
N ILE A 150 -12.72 -12.37 -4.17
CA ILE A 150 -12.71 -13.81 -4.51
C ILE A 150 -13.91 -14.18 -5.39
N ASN A 151 -15.05 -13.53 -5.19
CA ASN A 151 -16.28 -13.75 -5.94
C ASN A 151 -16.31 -13.02 -7.29
N GLY A 152 -15.30 -12.18 -7.58
CA GLY A 152 -15.27 -11.36 -8.81
C GLY A 152 -16.21 -10.16 -8.77
N GLU A 153 -16.59 -9.71 -7.57
CA GLU A 153 -17.51 -8.59 -7.35
C GLU A 153 -16.77 -7.25 -7.18
N VAL A 154 -15.45 -7.29 -7.10
CA VAL A 154 -14.59 -6.10 -7.06
C VAL A 154 -14.17 -5.74 -8.47
N GLY A 155 -14.08 -4.44 -8.76
CA GLY A 155 -13.59 -3.94 -10.03
C GLY A 155 -12.12 -4.27 -10.29
N GLU A 156 -11.53 -3.59 -11.25
CA GLU A 156 -10.13 -3.80 -11.62
C GLU A 156 -9.19 -3.46 -10.45
N ILE A 157 -8.22 -4.34 -10.21
CA ILE A 157 -7.17 -4.15 -9.21
C ILE A 157 -6.11 -3.21 -9.79
N LYS A 158 -5.74 -2.20 -9.02
CA LYS A 158 -4.65 -1.28 -9.39
C LYS A 158 -3.36 -2.04 -9.60
N ASP A 159 -2.66 -1.69 -10.64
CA ASP A 159 -1.32 -2.19 -10.95
C ASP A 159 -0.34 -1.01 -11.14
N LYS A 160 0.82 -1.27 -11.72
CA LYS A 160 1.81 -0.23 -12.05
C LYS A 160 1.25 0.89 -12.95
N ASN A 161 0.19 0.62 -13.73
CA ASN A 161 -0.40 1.63 -14.61
C ASN A 161 -1.12 2.73 -13.80
N ALA A 162 -1.66 2.41 -12.62
CA ALA A 162 -2.24 3.40 -11.73
C ALA A 162 -1.21 4.48 -11.30
N ILE A 163 0.08 4.11 -11.25
CA ILE A 163 1.17 5.07 -10.95
C ILE A 163 1.36 6.02 -12.13
N TYR A 164 1.39 5.49 -13.35
CA TYR A 164 1.47 6.32 -14.56
C TYR A 164 0.23 7.20 -14.74
N ASP A 165 -0.95 6.71 -14.37
CA ASP A 165 -2.18 7.49 -14.36
C ASP A 165 -2.10 8.68 -13.41
N ALA A 166 -1.61 8.45 -12.18
CA ALA A 166 -1.39 9.51 -11.21
C ALA A 166 -0.37 10.56 -11.71
N MET A 167 0.71 10.11 -12.38
CA MET A 167 1.70 11.01 -12.98
C MET A 167 1.09 11.87 -14.10
N ARG A 168 0.27 11.26 -14.97
CA ARG A 168 -0.45 12.01 -16.03
C ARG A 168 -1.49 12.96 -15.46
N HIS A 169 -2.21 12.54 -14.43
CA HIS A 169 -3.15 13.41 -13.74
C HIS A 169 -2.44 14.66 -13.22
N TYR A 170 -1.27 14.51 -12.57
CA TYR A 170 -0.46 15.63 -12.14
C TYR A 170 -0.04 16.52 -13.33
N GLN A 171 0.44 15.94 -14.44
CA GLN A 171 0.82 16.70 -15.65
C GLN A 171 -0.33 17.58 -16.16
N HIS A 172 -1.56 17.05 -16.20
CA HIS A 172 -2.68 17.75 -16.78
C HIS A 172 -3.34 18.77 -15.84
N THR A 173 -3.30 18.51 -14.53
CA THR A 173 -4.08 19.30 -13.57
C THR A 173 -3.25 20.25 -12.73
N GLN A 174 -2.00 19.90 -12.41
CA GLN A 174 -1.20 20.62 -11.41
C GLN A 174 0.11 21.20 -11.95
N TYR A 175 0.74 20.57 -12.92
CA TYR A 175 2.06 20.95 -13.40
C TYR A 175 2.18 22.46 -13.77
N ASN A 176 1.15 23.02 -14.41
CA ASN A 176 1.16 24.43 -14.80
C ASN A 176 1.11 25.41 -13.61
N HIS A 177 0.67 24.93 -12.44
CA HIS A 177 0.57 25.70 -11.20
C HIS A 177 1.73 25.38 -10.23
N ASP A 178 2.53 24.36 -10.52
CA ASP A 178 3.71 23.97 -9.73
C ASP A 178 4.96 24.64 -10.30
N GLU A 179 5.18 25.90 -9.91
CA GLU A 179 6.29 26.70 -10.41
C GLU A 179 7.65 26.03 -10.20
N PRO A 180 7.99 25.47 -9.01
CA PRO A 180 9.29 24.81 -8.81
C PRO A 180 9.53 23.64 -9.74
N MET A 181 8.50 22.79 -9.97
CA MET A 181 8.63 21.64 -10.86
C MET A 181 8.70 22.07 -12.32
N ARG A 182 7.89 23.04 -12.72
CA ARG A 182 7.91 23.60 -14.08
C ARG A 182 9.25 24.21 -14.42
N GLU A 183 9.79 25.08 -13.55
CA GLU A 183 11.11 25.68 -13.75
C GLU A 183 12.21 24.63 -13.87
N LEU A 184 12.17 23.57 -13.06
CA LEU A 184 13.14 22.48 -13.12
C LEU A 184 13.08 21.77 -14.47
N VAL A 185 11.89 21.42 -14.94
CA VAL A 185 11.68 20.69 -16.19
C VAL A 185 12.05 21.54 -17.39
N GLU A 186 11.63 22.82 -17.43
CA GLU A 186 11.89 23.75 -18.55
C GLU A 186 13.38 24.14 -18.68
N LYS A 187 14.12 24.15 -17.60
CA LYS A 187 15.57 24.45 -17.60
C LYS A 187 16.45 23.32 -18.18
N CYS A 188 15.90 22.11 -18.36
CA CYS A 188 16.67 20.94 -18.77
C CYS A 188 15.94 20.14 -19.87
N GLU A 189 16.45 20.22 -21.09
CA GLU A 189 15.88 19.50 -22.25
C GLU A 189 15.71 17.99 -22.02
N VAL A 190 16.64 17.38 -21.25
CA VAL A 190 16.56 15.94 -20.92
C VAL A 190 15.38 15.67 -20.00
N LEU A 191 15.16 16.53 -18.99
CA LEU A 191 14.02 16.41 -18.08
C LEU A 191 12.69 16.64 -18.82
N GLU A 192 12.64 17.66 -19.69
CA GLU A 192 11.46 17.96 -20.49
C GLU A 192 11.08 16.78 -21.41
N LYS A 193 12.06 16.21 -22.11
CA LYS A 193 11.84 15.03 -22.95
C LYS A 193 11.38 13.82 -22.13
N SER A 194 11.97 13.61 -20.95
CA SER A 194 11.61 12.50 -20.06
C SER A 194 10.20 12.68 -19.49
N PHE A 195 9.86 13.89 -19.06
CA PHE A 195 8.55 14.21 -18.54
C PHE A 195 7.44 14.02 -19.58
N LYS A 196 7.67 14.40 -20.84
CA LYS A 196 6.75 14.20 -21.98
C LYS A 196 6.57 12.70 -22.35
N ARG A 197 7.51 11.83 -21.94
CA ARG A 197 7.47 10.38 -22.23
C ARG A 197 6.82 9.54 -21.14
N ILE A 198 6.19 10.16 -20.14
CA ILE A 198 5.42 9.39 -19.14
C ILE A 198 4.43 8.52 -19.91
N PRO A 199 4.46 7.18 -19.75
CA PRO A 199 3.70 6.28 -20.59
C PRO A 199 2.21 6.62 -20.60
N SER A 200 1.61 6.70 -21.77
CA SER A 200 0.15 6.63 -21.90
C SER A 200 -0.28 5.17 -21.72
N LEU A 201 -1.44 4.94 -21.11
CA LEU A 201 -2.04 3.62 -21.17
C LEU A 201 -2.21 3.25 -22.64
N ILE A 202 -1.54 2.18 -23.04
CA ILE A 202 -1.90 1.52 -24.29
C ILE A 202 -3.15 0.72 -23.93
N SER A 203 -4.28 1.23 -24.40
CA SER A 203 -5.59 0.55 -24.35
C SER A 203 -5.51 -0.81 -25.03
#